data_9dccd039f730187e6e00f26d10533092
#
_entry.id   9dccd039f730187e6e00f26d10533092
#
_cell.length_a   1.000
_cell.length_b   1.000
_cell.length_c   1.000
_cell.angle_alpha   90.00
_cell.angle_beta   90.00
_cell.angle_gamma   90.00
#
_symmetry.space_group_name_H-M   'P 1'
#
loop_
_entity.id
_entity.type
_entity.pdbx_description
1 polymer ?
#
loop_
_entity_poly.entity_id
_entity_poly.type
_entity_poly.pdbx_seq_one_letter_code
_entity_poly.pdbx_strand_id
1 'polypeptide(L)'
;MQRIAITGASGLIGTALVGKLKSDGYTVQRLVRRPTVSPEEIFWNPAQSEIDLDSLAGVDAVIHLAGAGVGDKRWTKKYKSEILNSRLLGTTTIANAVSQVKPKVFISSSAIGWYGETGNRAVVESDRGGDDFLAAVCREWESAADLAGDVRTLKIRTGLVLDPTGGALGRMLPLFRFGLGGKLGNGKQWWSWITLHDHLRAIEFLMENNQISGAVNLTSPNPVTNQEFTSALARALRRPALFPAPAFALKAALGGFSTEILGSKKVLPGVLQDAGFNFDFPHIGPALDALAN
;
A
#
# COMPACT_ATOMS: atom_id res chain seq x y z
N MET A 1 -18.51 -13.56 -15.68
CA MET A 1 -17.29 -12.73 -15.60
C MET A 1 -17.49 -11.78 -14.44
N GLN A 2 -16.56 -11.75 -13.47
CA GLN A 2 -16.71 -10.86 -12.31
C GLN A 2 -16.40 -9.43 -12.72
N ARG A 3 -17.22 -8.49 -12.25
CA ARG A 3 -17.04 -7.04 -12.44
C ARG A 3 -16.39 -6.44 -11.20
N ILE A 4 -15.30 -5.72 -11.40
CA ILE A 4 -14.50 -5.14 -10.31
C ILE A 4 -14.39 -3.62 -10.51
N ALA A 5 -14.74 -2.85 -9.50
CA ALA A 5 -14.62 -1.40 -9.52
C ALA A 5 -13.37 -0.99 -8.68
N ILE A 6 -12.52 -0.12 -9.26
CA ILE A 6 -11.24 0.25 -8.65
C ILE A 6 -11.11 1.78 -8.56
N THR A 7 -10.87 2.30 -7.36
CA THR A 7 -10.40 3.68 -7.18
C THR A 7 -8.87 3.72 -7.17
N GLY A 8 -8.26 4.86 -7.48
CA GLY A 8 -6.80 4.96 -7.50
C GLY A 8 -6.12 4.18 -8.62
N ALA A 9 -6.87 3.84 -9.67
CA ALA A 9 -6.42 3.04 -10.82
C ALA A 9 -5.27 3.65 -11.63
N SER A 10 -4.92 4.92 -11.41
CA SER A 10 -3.78 5.61 -12.05
C SER A 10 -2.50 5.60 -11.22
N GLY A 11 -2.52 5.10 -9.99
CA GLY A 11 -1.34 4.95 -9.13
C GLY A 11 -0.50 3.73 -9.50
N LEU A 12 0.67 3.57 -8.88
CA LEU A 12 1.59 2.45 -9.10
C LEU A 12 0.86 1.09 -8.96
N ILE A 13 0.26 0.85 -7.81
CA ILE A 13 -0.46 -0.41 -7.54
C ILE A 13 -1.71 -0.52 -8.42
N GLY A 14 -2.49 0.57 -8.53
CA GLY A 14 -3.75 0.56 -9.26
C GLY A 14 -3.60 0.28 -10.74
N THR A 15 -2.60 0.88 -11.40
CA THR A 15 -2.31 0.63 -12.82
C THR A 15 -1.93 -0.82 -13.07
N ALA A 16 -1.04 -1.37 -12.24
CA ALA A 16 -0.60 -2.75 -12.33
C ALA A 16 -1.76 -3.73 -12.03
N LEU A 17 -2.59 -3.43 -11.02
CA LEU A 17 -3.74 -4.25 -10.66
C LEU A 17 -4.78 -4.29 -11.79
N VAL A 18 -5.10 -3.15 -12.41
CA VAL A 18 -6.01 -3.09 -13.56
C VAL A 18 -5.49 -3.95 -14.69
N GLY A 19 -4.20 -3.87 -15.01
CA GLY A 19 -3.58 -4.70 -16.05
C GLY A 19 -3.68 -6.18 -15.74
N LYS A 20 -3.28 -6.58 -14.53
CA LYS A 20 -3.35 -7.98 -14.09
C LYS A 20 -4.80 -8.52 -14.14
N LEU A 21 -5.74 -7.86 -13.51
CA LEU A 21 -7.12 -8.34 -13.46
C LEU A 21 -7.77 -8.45 -14.86
N LYS A 22 -7.45 -7.52 -15.76
CA LYS A 22 -7.92 -7.63 -17.17
C LYS A 22 -7.30 -8.83 -17.88
N SER A 23 -6.00 -9.12 -17.65
CA SER A 23 -5.35 -10.30 -18.24
C SER A 23 -5.90 -11.61 -17.70
N ASP A 24 -6.38 -11.62 -16.46
CA ASP A 24 -6.99 -12.77 -15.80
C ASP A 24 -8.49 -12.92 -16.12
N GLY A 25 -9.01 -12.07 -17.01
CA GLY A 25 -10.36 -12.17 -17.56
C GLY A 25 -11.45 -11.44 -16.75
N TYR A 26 -11.09 -10.60 -15.79
CA TYR A 26 -12.08 -9.78 -15.07
C TYR A 26 -12.52 -8.55 -15.90
N THR A 27 -13.75 -8.13 -15.71
CA THR A 27 -14.21 -6.83 -16.21
C THR A 27 -13.89 -5.75 -15.20
N VAL A 28 -12.99 -4.81 -15.54
CA VAL A 28 -12.51 -3.78 -14.61
C VAL A 28 -13.08 -2.42 -14.97
N GLN A 29 -13.77 -1.78 -14.03
CA GLN A 29 -14.22 -0.40 -14.09
C GLN A 29 -13.36 0.49 -13.17
N ARG A 30 -12.96 1.64 -13.68
CA ARG A 30 -12.09 2.59 -12.96
C ARG A 30 -12.91 3.76 -12.46
N LEU A 31 -12.85 4.05 -11.16
CA LEU A 31 -13.47 5.26 -10.63
C LEU A 31 -12.56 6.47 -10.92
N VAL A 32 -13.10 7.47 -11.58
CA VAL A 32 -12.39 8.67 -12.03
C VAL A 32 -13.05 9.94 -11.51
N ARG A 33 -12.21 10.96 -11.20
CA ARG A 33 -12.68 12.27 -10.69
C ARG A 33 -12.94 13.32 -11.78
N ARG A 34 -12.78 12.94 -13.02
CA ARG A 34 -13.10 13.74 -14.21
C ARG A 34 -14.34 13.17 -14.89
N PRO A 35 -14.96 13.88 -15.85
CA PRO A 35 -16.00 13.30 -16.68
C PRO A 35 -15.55 11.98 -17.31
N THR A 36 -16.44 11.00 -17.35
CA THR A 36 -16.18 9.68 -17.93
C THR A 36 -16.08 9.78 -19.46
N VAL A 37 -15.16 9.00 -20.03
CA VAL A 37 -14.95 8.96 -21.50
C VAL A 37 -15.14 7.55 -22.07
N SER A 38 -15.48 6.58 -21.24
CA SER A 38 -15.75 5.20 -21.65
C SER A 38 -16.68 4.50 -20.65
N PRO A 39 -17.38 3.44 -21.05
CA PRO A 39 -18.21 2.63 -20.16
C PRO A 39 -17.40 1.87 -19.08
N GLU A 40 -16.08 1.79 -19.21
CA GLU A 40 -15.19 1.24 -18.19
C GLU A 40 -14.86 2.24 -17.08
N GLU A 41 -15.47 3.41 -17.09
CA GLU A 41 -15.24 4.46 -16.10
C GLU A 41 -16.51 4.80 -15.33
N ILE A 42 -16.36 5.01 -14.04
CA ILE A 42 -17.41 5.44 -13.12
C ILE A 42 -17.00 6.79 -12.56
N PHE A 43 -17.88 7.78 -12.63
CA PHE A 43 -17.62 9.08 -12.01
C PHE A 43 -17.74 9.00 -10.49
N TRP A 44 -16.79 9.63 -9.79
CA TRP A 44 -16.87 9.88 -8.37
C TRP A 44 -16.16 11.17 -7.98
N ASN A 45 -16.65 11.86 -6.94
CA ASN A 45 -16.08 13.06 -6.38
C ASN A 45 -16.11 13.01 -4.86
N PRO A 46 -15.06 12.48 -4.20
CA PRO A 46 -15.04 12.33 -2.74
C PRO A 46 -15.10 13.66 -1.98
N ALA A 47 -14.71 14.78 -2.59
CA ALA A 47 -14.81 16.09 -1.94
C ALA A 47 -16.26 16.58 -1.78
N GLN A 48 -17.18 16.07 -2.60
CA GLN A 48 -18.61 16.37 -2.56
C GLN A 48 -19.44 15.15 -2.14
N SER A 49 -18.79 14.06 -1.75
CA SER A 49 -19.44 12.77 -1.41
C SER A 49 -20.32 12.22 -2.53
N GLU A 50 -19.93 12.48 -3.79
CA GLU A 50 -20.68 12.06 -4.98
C GLU A 50 -20.07 10.83 -5.62
N ILE A 51 -20.93 9.93 -6.10
CA ILE A 51 -20.56 8.75 -6.88
C ILE A 51 -21.75 8.32 -7.73
N ASP A 52 -21.49 7.88 -8.95
CA ASP A 52 -22.49 7.29 -9.84
C ASP A 52 -22.82 5.87 -9.36
N LEU A 53 -23.89 5.76 -8.56
CA LEU A 53 -24.36 4.51 -7.96
C LEU A 53 -24.93 3.56 -9.02
N ASP A 54 -25.58 4.06 -10.06
CA ASP A 54 -26.19 3.24 -11.11
C ASP A 54 -25.10 2.50 -11.89
N SER A 55 -24.01 3.20 -12.22
CA SER A 55 -22.86 2.58 -12.87
C SER A 55 -22.09 1.62 -11.96
N LEU A 56 -22.12 1.84 -10.63
CA LEU A 56 -21.49 0.97 -9.65
C LEU A 56 -22.35 -0.27 -9.31
N ALA A 57 -23.65 -0.23 -9.59
CA ALA A 57 -24.55 -1.33 -9.28
C ALA A 57 -24.15 -2.64 -10.00
N GLY A 58 -24.26 -3.76 -9.29
CA GLY A 58 -23.94 -5.10 -9.81
C GLY A 58 -22.44 -5.40 -9.98
N VAL A 59 -21.52 -4.61 -9.39
CA VAL A 59 -20.13 -5.01 -9.26
C VAL A 59 -19.99 -6.12 -8.22
N ASP A 60 -19.09 -7.09 -8.47
CA ASP A 60 -18.81 -8.18 -7.54
C ASP A 60 -17.81 -7.77 -6.44
N ALA A 61 -16.88 -6.89 -6.78
CA ALA A 61 -15.87 -6.40 -5.85
C ALA A 61 -15.61 -4.91 -6.04
N VAL A 62 -15.32 -4.21 -4.92
CA VAL A 62 -14.83 -2.83 -4.92
C VAL A 62 -13.46 -2.80 -4.26
N ILE A 63 -12.45 -2.26 -4.97
CA ILE A 63 -11.08 -2.12 -4.47
C ILE A 63 -10.73 -0.64 -4.39
N HIS A 64 -10.51 -0.17 -3.18
CA HIS A 64 -10.23 1.25 -2.89
C HIS A 64 -8.75 1.48 -2.60
N LEU A 65 -8.02 2.03 -3.58
CA LEU A 65 -6.59 2.33 -3.51
C LEU A 65 -6.28 3.83 -3.52
N ALA A 66 -7.30 4.70 -3.59
CA ALA A 66 -7.10 6.12 -3.71
C ALA A 66 -6.64 6.77 -2.40
N GLY A 67 -5.66 7.66 -2.49
CA GLY A 67 -5.14 8.44 -1.37
C GLY A 67 -3.93 9.27 -1.79
N ALA A 68 -3.69 10.43 -1.15
CA ALA A 68 -2.50 11.23 -1.39
C ALA A 68 -1.25 10.48 -0.93
N GLY A 69 -0.17 10.51 -1.72
CA GLY A 69 1.09 9.86 -1.37
C GLY A 69 1.73 10.49 -0.14
N VAL A 70 2.13 9.69 0.84
CA VAL A 70 2.73 10.20 2.08
C VAL A 70 4.12 10.82 1.89
N GLY A 71 4.83 10.40 0.84
CA GLY A 71 6.18 10.84 0.51
C GLY A 71 6.27 11.81 -0.67
N ASP A 72 5.16 12.37 -1.16
CA ASP A 72 5.17 13.24 -2.35
C ASP A 72 5.56 14.68 -2.04
N LYS A 73 5.26 15.14 -0.83
CA LYS A 73 5.57 16.50 -0.37
C LYS A 73 6.09 16.48 1.06
N ARG A 74 6.79 17.56 1.45
CA ARG A 74 7.22 17.75 2.83
C ARG A 74 6.02 17.88 3.77
N TRP A 75 6.07 17.26 4.96
CA TRP A 75 4.99 17.25 5.94
C TRP A 75 4.82 18.61 6.64
N THR A 76 4.11 19.51 6.01
CA THR A 76 3.54 20.71 6.64
C THR A 76 2.20 20.36 7.31
N LYS A 77 1.67 21.25 8.16
CA LYS A 77 0.31 21.07 8.71
C LYS A 77 -0.73 20.88 7.59
N LYS A 78 -0.65 21.67 6.52
CA LYS A 78 -1.53 21.57 5.36
C LYS A 78 -1.41 20.20 4.68
N TYR A 79 -0.19 19.71 4.46
CA TYR A 79 0.00 18.42 3.79
C TYR A 79 -0.42 17.23 4.66
N LYS A 80 -0.20 17.29 5.98
CA LYS A 80 -0.72 16.28 6.90
C LYS A 80 -2.26 16.21 6.86
N SER A 81 -2.94 17.36 6.78
CA SER A 81 -4.40 17.39 6.59
C SER A 81 -4.80 16.83 5.23
N GLU A 82 -4.05 17.10 4.16
CA GLU A 82 -4.28 16.53 2.82
C GLU A 82 -4.16 14.99 2.86
N ILE A 83 -3.14 14.44 3.54
CA ILE A 83 -2.95 13.00 3.74
C ILE A 83 -4.14 12.38 4.44
N LEU A 84 -4.60 12.97 5.54
CA LEU A 84 -5.76 12.47 6.30
C LEU A 84 -7.05 12.60 5.48
N ASN A 85 -7.36 13.79 5.00
CA ASN A 85 -8.64 14.10 4.36
C ASN A 85 -8.82 13.32 3.05
N SER A 86 -7.75 13.13 2.26
CA SER A 86 -7.84 12.35 1.03
C SER A 86 -8.27 10.91 1.27
N ARG A 87 -7.85 10.34 2.42
CA ARG A 87 -8.22 8.98 2.83
C ARG A 87 -9.63 8.96 3.42
N LEU A 88 -9.88 9.82 4.39
CA LEU A 88 -11.15 9.85 5.09
C LEU A 88 -12.32 10.13 4.14
N LEU A 89 -12.26 11.21 3.36
CA LEU A 89 -13.32 11.56 2.41
C LEU A 89 -13.47 10.49 1.32
N GLY A 90 -12.36 10.01 0.76
CA GLY A 90 -12.39 8.97 -0.26
C GLY A 90 -13.02 7.68 0.24
N THR A 91 -12.58 7.21 1.40
CA THR A 91 -13.07 5.95 1.96
C THR A 91 -14.52 6.07 2.43
N THR A 92 -14.90 7.17 3.08
CA THR A 92 -16.29 7.43 3.48
C THR A 92 -17.23 7.40 2.25
N THR A 93 -16.85 8.10 1.17
CA THR A 93 -17.69 8.14 -0.05
C THR A 93 -17.87 6.75 -0.65
N ILE A 94 -16.76 5.99 -0.82
CA ILE A 94 -16.85 4.67 -1.44
C ILE A 94 -17.51 3.63 -0.51
N ALA A 95 -17.26 3.67 0.80
CA ALA A 95 -17.86 2.75 1.77
C ALA A 95 -19.39 2.94 1.87
N ASN A 96 -19.87 4.20 1.86
CA ASN A 96 -21.30 4.48 1.79
C ASN A 96 -21.95 4.00 0.49
N ALA A 97 -21.25 4.08 -0.64
CA ALA A 97 -21.73 3.50 -1.89
C ALA A 97 -21.76 1.96 -1.82
N VAL A 98 -20.71 1.36 -1.28
CA VAL A 98 -20.61 -0.09 -1.06
C VAL A 98 -21.73 -0.61 -0.19
N SER A 99 -22.11 0.09 0.88
CA SER A 99 -23.24 -0.30 1.76
C SER A 99 -24.57 -0.34 1.02
N GLN A 100 -24.73 0.45 -0.06
CA GLN A 100 -25.93 0.52 -0.87
C GLN A 100 -25.94 -0.55 -2.00
N VAL A 101 -24.83 -0.68 -2.75
CA VAL A 101 -24.74 -1.61 -3.90
C VAL A 101 -24.42 -3.04 -3.51
N LYS A 102 -23.92 -3.25 -2.28
CA LYS A 102 -23.67 -4.56 -1.62
C LYS A 102 -22.88 -5.54 -2.50
N PRO A 103 -21.66 -5.20 -2.93
CA PRO A 103 -20.78 -6.15 -3.60
C PRO A 103 -20.44 -7.33 -2.67
N LYS A 104 -19.90 -8.42 -3.21
CA LYS A 104 -19.46 -9.59 -2.43
C LYS A 104 -18.30 -9.24 -1.49
N VAL A 105 -17.45 -8.30 -1.89
CA VAL A 105 -16.29 -7.86 -1.12
C VAL A 105 -15.94 -6.40 -1.36
N PHE A 106 -15.52 -5.76 -0.28
CA PHE A 106 -14.88 -4.44 -0.28
C PHE A 106 -13.44 -4.57 0.22
N ILE A 107 -12.45 -4.23 -0.58
CA ILE A 107 -11.05 -4.18 -0.21
C ILE A 107 -10.62 -2.71 -0.10
N SER A 108 -10.42 -2.24 1.11
CA SER A 108 -9.96 -0.88 1.38
C SER A 108 -8.47 -0.88 1.72
N SER A 109 -7.72 0.02 1.09
CA SER A 109 -6.33 0.24 1.48
C SER A 109 -6.22 0.72 2.91
N SER A 110 -5.13 0.29 3.55
CA SER A 110 -4.56 0.80 4.79
C SER A 110 -3.03 0.72 4.66
N ALA A 111 -2.29 0.85 5.74
CA ALA A 111 -0.83 0.75 5.72
C ALA A 111 -0.29 0.17 7.02
N ILE A 112 0.90 -0.42 6.98
CA ILE A 112 1.63 -0.84 8.19
C ILE A 112 1.99 0.32 9.11
N GLY A 113 1.78 1.56 8.67
CA GLY A 113 1.76 2.75 9.52
C GLY A 113 0.82 2.63 10.72
N TRP A 114 -0.20 1.77 10.65
CA TRP A 114 -1.07 1.39 11.76
C TRP A 114 -0.30 1.08 13.05
N TYR A 115 0.83 0.35 12.94
CA TYR A 115 1.58 -0.15 14.09
C TYR A 115 2.50 0.90 14.73
N GLY A 116 2.77 2.02 14.03
CA GLY A 116 3.76 3.00 14.50
C GLY A 116 5.16 2.41 14.60
N GLU A 117 5.95 2.88 15.57
CA GLU A 117 7.29 2.38 15.84
C GLU A 117 7.23 1.04 16.59
N THR A 118 7.76 -0.04 16.02
CA THR A 118 7.76 -1.37 16.66
C THR A 118 9.13 -1.76 17.26
N GLY A 119 10.17 -1.01 16.99
CA GLY A 119 11.54 -1.39 17.36
C GLY A 119 11.91 -2.75 16.77
N ASN A 120 12.35 -3.68 17.61
CA ASN A 120 12.68 -5.05 17.21
C ASN A 120 11.50 -6.03 17.39
N ARG A 121 10.37 -5.60 17.95
CA ARG A 121 9.20 -6.45 18.16
C ARG A 121 8.52 -6.72 16.83
N ALA A 122 8.35 -7.99 16.49
CA ALA A 122 7.49 -8.41 15.38
C ALA A 122 6.02 -8.24 15.77
N VAL A 123 5.21 -7.77 14.83
CA VAL A 123 3.77 -7.55 15.02
C VAL A 123 2.97 -8.19 13.88
N VAL A 124 1.76 -8.64 14.21
CA VAL A 124 0.78 -9.21 13.29
C VAL A 124 -0.54 -8.43 13.38
N GLU A 125 -1.54 -8.82 12.62
CA GLU A 125 -2.81 -8.11 12.47
C GLU A 125 -3.57 -7.89 13.79
N SER A 126 -3.47 -8.82 14.73
CA SER A 126 -4.08 -8.74 16.06
C SER A 126 -3.35 -7.81 17.03
N ASP A 127 -2.15 -7.35 16.70
CA ASP A 127 -1.39 -6.44 17.54
C ASP A 127 -2.01 -5.05 17.57
N ARG A 128 -1.80 -4.37 18.71
CA ARG A 128 -2.28 -3.02 18.96
C ARG A 128 -1.62 -2.01 18.02
N GLY A 129 -2.40 -1.02 17.57
CA GLY A 129 -1.91 0.12 16.79
C GLY A 129 -1.00 1.05 17.59
N GLY A 130 -0.13 1.76 16.88
CA GLY A 130 0.76 2.79 17.44
C GLY A 130 0.05 4.12 17.71
N ASP A 131 0.80 5.11 18.21
CA ASP A 131 0.28 6.41 18.64
C ASP A 131 0.80 7.59 17.79
N ASP A 132 1.59 7.33 16.75
CA ASP A 132 2.12 8.38 15.88
C ASP A 132 1.08 8.90 14.87
N PHE A 133 1.47 9.91 14.08
CA PHE A 133 0.60 10.56 13.11
C PHE A 133 0.03 9.57 12.08
N LEU A 134 0.85 8.67 11.53
CA LEU A 134 0.36 7.73 10.52
C LEU A 134 -0.50 6.63 11.14
N ALA A 135 -0.23 6.21 12.35
CA ALA A 135 -1.10 5.29 13.09
C ALA A 135 -2.49 5.91 13.32
N ALA A 136 -2.54 7.20 13.68
CA ALA A 136 -3.80 7.92 13.78
C ALA A 136 -4.54 8.01 12.43
N VAL A 137 -3.82 8.33 11.34
CA VAL A 137 -4.39 8.33 9.99
C VAL A 137 -4.94 6.96 9.61
N CYS A 138 -4.22 5.88 9.89
CA CYS A 138 -4.67 4.52 9.58
C CYS A 138 -5.92 4.13 10.38
N ARG A 139 -6.02 4.53 11.65
CA ARG A 139 -7.24 4.28 12.47
C ARG A 139 -8.47 4.93 11.85
N GLU A 140 -8.39 6.22 11.53
CA GLU A 140 -9.50 6.94 10.90
C GLU A 140 -9.84 6.34 9.53
N TRP A 141 -8.83 5.96 8.78
CA TRP A 141 -9.00 5.33 7.47
C TRP A 141 -9.72 3.99 7.56
N GLU A 142 -9.29 3.10 8.46
CA GLU A 142 -9.92 1.80 8.67
C GLU A 142 -11.33 1.93 9.26
N SER A 143 -11.55 2.89 10.15
CA SER A 143 -12.90 3.22 10.69
C SER A 143 -13.85 3.69 9.59
N ALA A 144 -13.37 4.51 8.64
CA ALA A 144 -14.19 4.94 7.51
C ALA A 144 -14.59 3.76 6.60
N ALA A 145 -13.77 2.73 6.49
CA ALA A 145 -14.11 1.53 5.72
C ALA A 145 -15.23 0.70 6.37
N ASP A 146 -15.42 0.80 7.70
CA ASP A 146 -16.49 0.10 8.42
C ASP A 146 -17.90 0.63 8.07
N LEU A 147 -18.00 1.80 7.43
CA LEU A 147 -19.25 2.33 6.88
C LEU A 147 -19.83 1.47 5.74
N ALA A 148 -19.09 0.52 5.21
CA ALA A 148 -19.59 -0.48 4.27
C ALA A 148 -20.64 -1.45 4.88
N GLY A 149 -20.82 -1.41 6.21
CA GLY A 149 -21.85 -2.19 6.92
C GLY A 149 -21.58 -3.70 6.85
N ASP A 150 -22.58 -4.48 6.45
CA ASP A 150 -22.51 -5.94 6.42
C ASP A 150 -21.71 -6.53 5.26
N VAL A 151 -21.17 -5.68 4.37
CA VAL A 151 -20.35 -6.15 3.26
C VAL A 151 -19.02 -6.68 3.80
N ARG A 152 -18.61 -7.86 3.33
CA ARG A 152 -17.30 -8.41 3.66
C ARG A 152 -16.19 -7.41 3.32
N THR A 153 -15.58 -6.85 4.35
CA THR A 153 -14.59 -5.77 4.23
C THR A 153 -13.21 -6.25 4.63
N LEU A 154 -12.23 -5.98 3.78
CA LEU A 154 -10.81 -6.22 4.02
C LEU A 154 -10.07 -4.88 4.09
N LYS A 155 -9.25 -4.70 5.13
CA LYS A 155 -8.41 -3.51 5.34
C LYS A 155 -6.97 -3.91 5.11
N ILE A 156 -6.46 -3.69 3.90
CA ILE A 156 -5.12 -4.16 3.52
C ILE A 156 -4.05 -3.20 4.01
N ARG A 157 -3.32 -3.61 5.07
CA ARG A 157 -2.20 -2.87 5.66
C ARG A 157 -0.93 -3.12 4.85
N THR A 158 -0.75 -2.32 3.82
CA THR A 158 0.34 -2.46 2.85
C THR A 158 1.68 -2.02 3.45
N GLY A 159 2.71 -2.85 3.28
CA GLY A 159 4.11 -2.55 3.59
C GLY A 159 4.80 -1.73 2.51
N LEU A 160 6.14 -1.78 2.49
CA LEU A 160 6.94 -1.13 1.46
C LEU A 160 6.83 -1.92 0.15
N VAL A 161 6.04 -1.43 -0.79
CA VAL A 161 5.90 -2.07 -2.10
C VAL A 161 7.15 -1.80 -2.95
N LEU A 162 7.76 -2.89 -3.44
CA LEU A 162 8.96 -2.85 -4.26
C LEU A 162 8.60 -3.03 -5.74
N ASP A 163 8.89 -1.99 -6.51
CA ASP A 163 8.77 -1.99 -7.96
C ASP A 163 9.82 -1.05 -8.57
N PRO A 164 10.51 -1.43 -9.65
CA PRO A 164 11.55 -0.61 -10.26
C PRO A 164 11.01 0.65 -10.96
N THR A 165 9.74 0.66 -11.34
CA THR A 165 9.11 1.77 -12.08
C THR A 165 8.61 2.89 -11.18
N GLY A 166 8.53 2.64 -9.86
CA GLY A 166 7.99 3.64 -8.94
C GLY A 166 8.22 3.35 -7.46
N GLY A 167 7.49 4.09 -6.62
CA GLY A 167 7.58 3.93 -5.18
C GLY A 167 8.98 4.24 -4.60
N ALA A 168 9.32 3.56 -3.51
CA ALA A 168 10.61 3.77 -2.85
C ALA A 168 11.76 3.18 -3.67
N LEU A 169 11.61 1.96 -4.22
CA LEU A 169 12.67 1.32 -5.01
C LEU A 169 12.99 2.14 -6.25
N GLY A 170 12.00 2.59 -7.01
CA GLY A 170 12.22 3.41 -8.20
C GLY A 170 12.98 4.70 -7.91
N ARG A 171 12.77 5.32 -6.73
CA ARG A 171 13.51 6.50 -6.27
C ARG A 171 14.95 6.18 -5.84
N MET A 172 15.21 4.98 -5.34
CA MET A 172 16.54 4.55 -4.86
C MET A 172 17.42 4.03 -6.00
N LEU A 173 16.85 3.34 -6.98
CA LEU A 173 17.59 2.69 -8.06
C LEU A 173 18.59 3.61 -8.80
N PRO A 174 18.28 4.85 -9.19
CA PRO A 174 19.25 5.72 -9.85
C PRO A 174 20.50 5.96 -9.00
N LEU A 175 20.33 6.25 -7.69
CA LEU A 175 21.45 6.47 -6.79
C LEU A 175 22.34 5.23 -6.66
N PHE A 176 21.73 4.06 -6.51
CA PHE A 176 22.48 2.81 -6.41
C PHE A 176 23.18 2.44 -7.71
N ARG A 177 22.53 2.64 -8.88
CA ARG A 177 23.15 2.41 -10.21
C ARG A 177 24.40 3.25 -10.42
N PHE A 178 24.44 4.47 -9.90
CA PHE A 178 25.63 5.34 -9.94
C PHE A 178 26.63 5.06 -8.80
N GLY A 179 26.41 4.05 -7.95
CA GLY A 179 27.29 3.75 -6.82
C GLY A 179 27.19 4.73 -5.67
N LEU A 180 26.20 5.62 -5.67
CA LEU A 180 25.94 6.64 -4.65
C LEU A 180 24.95 6.16 -3.57
N GLY A 181 24.55 4.89 -3.61
CA GLY A 181 23.65 4.29 -2.63
C GLY A 181 24.33 4.08 -1.27
N GLY A 182 23.51 3.92 -0.25
CA GLY A 182 23.97 3.60 1.10
C GLY A 182 22.83 3.45 2.09
N LYS A 183 23.15 3.01 3.30
CA LYS A 183 22.18 2.87 4.38
C LYS A 183 21.67 4.23 4.85
N LEU A 184 20.43 4.22 5.32
CA LEU A 184 19.73 5.39 5.85
C LEU A 184 19.86 5.40 7.38
N GLY A 185 20.38 6.50 7.93
CA GLY A 185 20.65 6.59 9.36
C GLY A 185 21.66 5.55 9.83
N ASN A 186 21.33 4.81 10.90
CA ASN A 186 22.16 3.71 11.41
C ASN A 186 21.95 2.38 10.66
N GLY A 187 20.90 2.28 9.85
CA GLY A 187 20.55 1.09 9.07
C GLY A 187 19.93 -0.07 9.87
N LYS A 188 19.66 0.12 11.17
CA LYS A 188 19.12 -0.93 12.06
C LYS A 188 17.59 -1.00 12.07
N GLN A 189 16.91 0.00 11.49
CA GLN A 189 15.46 0.03 11.42
C GLN A 189 14.93 -1.07 10.50
N TRP A 190 13.87 -1.75 10.94
CA TRP A 190 13.19 -2.80 10.19
C TRP A 190 12.29 -2.23 9.10
N TRP A 191 12.36 -2.83 7.93
CA TRP A 191 11.51 -2.57 6.79
C TRP A 191 10.71 -3.82 6.44
N SER A 192 9.39 -3.73 6.55
CA SER A 192 8.47 -4.75 6.08
C SER A 192 8.05 -4.40 4.67
N TRP A 193 8.47 -5.20 3.73
CA TRP A 193 8.39 -5.00 2.30
C TRP A 193 7.54 -6.08 1.64
N ILE A 194 7.09 -5.84 0.42
CA ILE A 194 6.47 -6.82 -0.47
C ILE A 194 6.79 -6.42 -1.92
N THR A 195 6.97 -7.37 -2.83
CA THR A 195 7.05 -7.04 -4.27
C THR A 195 5.68 -6.59 -4.77
N LEU A 196 5.64 -5.73 -5.79
CA LEU A 196 4.37 -5.39 -6.44
C LEU A 196 3.67 -6.65 -6.95
N HIS A 197 4.42 -7.59 -7.51
CA HIS A 197 3.91 -8.89 -7.97
C HIS A 197 3.13 -9.64 -6.86
N ASP A 198 3.76 -9.91 -5.72
CA ASP A 198 3.08 -10.61 -4.62
C ASP A 198 1.96 -9.78 -3.99
N HIS A 199 2.07 -8.46 -4.00
CA HIS A 199 1.00 -7.57 -3.53
C HIS A 199 -0.27 -7.71 -4.38
N LEU A 200 -0.13 -7.76 -5.70
CA LEU A 200 -1.27 -7.95 -6.61
C LEU A 200 -1.90 -9.33 -6.47
N ARG A 201 -1.07 -10.39 -6.36
CA ARG A 201 -1.53 -11.76 -6.10
C ARG A 201 -2.25 -11.88 -4.75
N ALA A 202 -1.76 -11.19 -3.71
CA ALA A 202 -2.41 -11.16 -2.42
C ALA A 202 -3.79 -10.48 -2.47
N ILE A 203 -3.95 -9.39 -3.21
CA ILE A 203 -5.26 -8.75 -3.41
C ILE A 203 -6.23 -9.72 -4.09
N GLU A 204 -5.81 -10.39 -5.15
CA GLU A 204 -6.64 -11.37 -5.87
C GLU A 204 -7.01 -12.56 -4.97
N PHE A 205 -6.04 -13.14 -4.27
CA PHE A 205 -6.26 -14.20 -3.30
C PHE A 205 -7.29 -13.81 -2.22
N LEU A 206 -7.18 -12.59 -1.68
CA LEU A 206 -8.10 -12.06 -0.69
C LEU A 206 -9.49 -11.78 -1.28
N MET A 207 -9.57 -11.37 -2.54
CA MET A 207 -10.84 -11.16 -3.22
C MET A 207 -11.63 -12.47 -3.35
N GLU A 208 -10.94 -13.56 -3.67
CA GLU A 208 -11.52 -14.88 -3.90
C GLU A 208 -11.77 -15.68 -2.61
N ASN A 209 -10.99 -15.46 -1.56
CA ASN A 209 -11.10 -16.19 -0.30
C ASN A 209 -12.17 -15.59 0.62
N ASN A 210 -13.37 -16.16 0.59
CA ASN A 210 -14.53 -15.66 1.34
C ASN A 210 -14.43 -15.83 2.87
N GLN A 211 -13.45 -16.57 3.37
CA GLN A 211 -13.27 -16.82 4.81
C GLN A 211 -12.48 -15.71 5.51
N ILE A 212 -11.82 -14.83 4.75
CA ILE A 212 -10.99 -13.76 5.29
C ILE A 212 -11.77 -12.44 5.30
N SER A 213 -11.72 -11.75 6.43
CA SER A 213 -12.25 -10.38 6.60
C SER A 213 -11.42 -9.59 7.62
N GLY A 214 -11.63 -8.28 7.71
CA GLY A 214 -10.92 -7.41 8.64
C GLY A 214 -9.54 -6.99 8.16
N ALA A 215 -8.60 -6.77 9.08
CA ALA A 215 -7.26 -6.30 8.76
C ALA A 215 -6.36 -7.43 8.21
N VAL A 216 -5.59 -7.11 7.17
CA VAL A 216 -4.62 -8.04 6.57
C VAL A 216 -3.33 -7.30 6.23
N ASN A 217 -2.20 -7.78 6.73
CA ASN A 217 -0.89 -7.23 6.41
C ASN A 217 -0.40 -7.76 5.05
N LEU A 218 -0.20 -6.85 4.11
CA LEU A 218 0.41 -7.15 2.82
C LEU A 218 1.92 -6.83 2.90
N THR A 219 2.66 -7.75 3.50
CA THR A 219 4.12 -7.74 3.64
C THR A 219 4.70 -9.09 3.31
N SER A 220 5.98 -9.14 2.91
CA SER A 220 6.73 -10.41 2.85
C SER A 220 6.88 -11.01 4.27
N PRO A 221 6.93 -12.35 4.40
CA PRO A 221 7.11 -13.01 5.70
C PRO A 221 8.49 -12.77 6.34
N ASN A 222 9.44 -12.22 5.58
CA ASN A 222 10.80 -11.98 6.03
C ASN A 222 11.14 -10.47 5.96
N PRO A 223 10.71 -9.67 6.94
CA PRO A 223 11.15 -8.28 7.05
C PRO A 223 12.67 -8.21 7.25
N VAL A 224 13.29 -7.16 6.75
CA VAL A 224 14.74 -6.96 6.82
C VAL A 224 15.08 -5.61 7.44
N THR A 225 16.30 -5.46 7.96
CA THR A 225 16.80 -4.15 8.32
C THR A 225 17.15 -3.33 7.08
N ASN A 226 17.14 -2.00 7.20
CA ASN A 226 17.57 -1.14 6.09
C ASN A 226 18.99 -1.47 5.61
N GLN A 227 19.89 -1.87 6.52
CA GLN A 227 21.23 -2.29 6.16
C GLN A 227 21.23 -3.56 5.31
N GLU A 228 20.45 -4.57 5.67
CA GLU A 228 20.29 -5.81 4.88
C GLU A 228 19.68 -5.52 3.52
N PHE A 229 18.65 -4.69 3.45
CA PHE A 229 18.06 -4.22 2.20
C PHE A 229 19.10 -3.52 1.32
N THR A 230 19.86 -2.57 1.89
CA THR A 230 20.90 -1.83 1.19
C THR A 230 21.97 -2.77 0.63
N SER A 231 22.40 -3.75 1.42
CA SER A 231 23.41 -4.75 0.99
C SER A 231 22.88 -5.67 -0.09
N ALA A 232 21.62 -6.07 -0.03
CA ALA A 232 20.98 -6.89 -1.05
C ALA A 232 20.81 -6.13 -2.37
N LEU A 233 20.38 -4.85 -2.31
CA LEU A 233 20.22 -4.02 -3.50
C LEU A 233 21.57 -3.71 -4.18
N ALA A 234 22.61 -3.42 -3.38
CA ALA A 234 23.97 -3.21 -3.88
C ALA A 234 24.50 -4.45 -4.62
N ARG A 235 24.24 -5.64 -4.08
CA ARG A 235 24.61 -6.93 -4.68
C ARG A 235 23.87 -7.18 -5.98
N ALA A 236 22.54 -7.02 -5.99
CA ALA A 236 21.71 -7.21 -7.19
C ALA A 236 22.16 -6.30 -8.34
N LEU A 237 22.50 -5.06 -8.05
CA LEU A 237 22.99 -4.09 -9.04
C LEU A 237 24.50 -4.22 -9.34
N ARG A 238 25.24 -5.07 -8.62
CA ARG A 238 26.72 -5.17 -8.70
C ARG A 238 27.39 -3.81 -8.55
N ARG A 239 26.92 -3.01 -7.60
CA ARG A 239 27.44 -1.67 -7.29
C ARG A 239 27.71 -1.53 -5.81
N PRO A 240 28.78 -0.78 -5.41
CA PRO A 240 29.00 -0.49 -4.01
C PRO A 240 27.90 0.41 -3.42
N ALA A 241 27.66 0.29 -2.11
CA ALA A 241 26.73 1.15 -1.37
C ALA A 241 27.47 1.80 -0.19
N LEU A 242 28.41 2.69 -0.49
CA LEU A 242 29.39 3.25 0.45
C LEU A 242 28.98 4.61 1.03
N PHE A 243 27.89 5.21 0.54
CA PHE A 243 27.50 6.57 0.91
C PHE A 243 26.26 6.57 1.83
N PRO A 244 26.44 6.39 3.16
CA PRO A 244 25.32 6.41 4.09
C PRO A 244 24.68 7.81 4.14
N ALA A 245 23.34 7.87 4.17
CA ALA A 245 22.63 9.12 4.39
C ALA A 245 22.42 9.32 5.90
N PRO A 246 23.13 10.26 6.56
CA PRO A 246 23.00 10.49 7.98
C PRO A 246 21.59 10.92 8.38
N ALA A 247 21.12 10.51 9.56
CA ALA A 247 19.76 10.82 10.02
C ALA A 247 19.48 12.33 10.08
N PHE A 248 20.46 13.16 10.44
CA PHE A 248 20.27 14.61 10.46
C PHE A 248 20.05 15.20 9.05
N ALA A 249 20.76 14.69 8.04
CA ALA A 249 20.59 15.12 6.65
C ALA A 249 19.21 14.71 6.12
N LEU A 250 18.74 13.49 6.43
CA LEU A 250 17.38 13.03 6.09
C LEU A 250 16.31 13.87 6.78
N LYS A 251 16.48 14.23 8.06
CA LYS A 251 15.57 15.13 8.79
C LYS A 251 15.52 16.52 8.15
N ALA A 252 16.67 17.08 7.75
CA ALA A 252 16.74 18.37 7.10
C ALA A 252 16.07 18.37 5.71
N ALA A 253 16.29 17.32 4.91
CA ALA A 253 15.73 17.20 3.56
C ALA A 253 14.22 16.87 3.56
N LEU A 254 13.80 15.89 4.36
CA LEU A 254 12.46 15.30 4.30
C LEU A 254 11.51 15.82 5.38
N GLY A 255 12.04 16.55 6.37
CA GLY A 255 11.24 17.05 7.49
C GLY A 255 10.56 15.90 8.25
N GLY A 256 9.27 16.04 8.58
CA GLY A 256 8.52 15.04 9.32
C GLY A 256 8.42 13.66 8.65
N PHE A 257 8.51 13.59 7.32
CA PHE A 257 8.48 12.30 6.61
C PHE A 257 9.72 11.42 6.93
N SER A 258 10.81 12.03 7.39
CA SER A 258 12.00 11.29 7.83
C SER A 258 11.71 10.28 8.95
N THR A 259 10.68 10.49 9.77
CA THR A 259 10.27 9.54 10.81
C THR A 259 9.83 8.20 10.22
N GLU A 260 9.18 8.20 9.06
CA GLU A 260 8.79 6.99 8.36
C GLU A 260 9.98 6.21 7.80
N ILE A 261 10.97 6.91 7.26
CA ILE A 261 12.14 6.29 6.64
C ILE A 261 13.12 5.75 7.69
N LEU A 262 13.23 6.46 8.82
CA LEU A 262 14.13 6.10 9.94
C LEU A 262 13.44 5.23 10.99
N GLY A 263 12.11 5.13 10.93
CA GLY A 263 11.32 4.33 11.85
C GLY A 263 11.42 2.85 11.57
N SER A 264 11.20 2.04 12.59
CA SER A 264 11.32 0.59 12.58
C SER A 264 9.92 -0.03 12.60
N LYS A 265 9.58 -0.80 11.56
CA LYS A 265 8.31 -1.53 11.47
C LYS A 265 8.58 -2.97 11.07
N LYS A 266 8.56 -3.88 12.06
CA LYS A 266 8.76 -5.33 11.86
C LYS A 266 7.40 -6.01 11.84
N VAL A 267 6.73 -5.98 10.69
CA VAL A 267 5.36 -6.46 10.49
C VAL A 267 5.37 -7.77 9.72
N LEU A 268 4.63 -8.75 10.20
CA LEU A 268 4.48 -10.07 9.59
C LEU A 268 3.07 -10.24 9.00
N PRO A 269 2.91 -10.98 7.90
CA PRO A 269 1.64 -11.22 7.24
C PRO A 269 0.91 -12.45 7.85
N GLY A 270 0.52 -12.35 9.13
CA GLY A 270 -0.05 -13.48 9.88
C GLY A 270 -1.26 -14.08 9.17
N VAL A 271 -2.24 -13.27 8.81
CA VAL A 271 -3.47 -13.72 8.12
C VAL A 271 -3.17 -14.39 6.78
N LEU A 272 -2.27 -13.85 5.97
CA LEU A 272 -1.91 -14.48 4.68
C LEU A 272 -1.20 -15.82 4.87
N GLN A 273 -0.31 -15.92 5.87
CA GLN A 273 0.39 -17.18 6.18
C GLN A 273 -0.57 -18.24 6.69
N ASP A 274 -1.45 -17.89 7.62
CA ASP A 274 -2.46 -18.81 8.18
C ASP A 274 -3.46 -19.30 7.12
N ALA A 275 -3.76 -18.43 6.14
CA ALA A 275 -4.62 -18.78 5.00
C ALA A 275 -3.90 -19.56 3.88
N GLY A 276 -2.60 -19.84 4.02
CA GLY A 276 -1.83 -20.62 3.04
C GLY A 276 -1.44 -19.84 1.78
N PHE A 277 -1.36 -18.51 1.84
CA PHE A 277 -0.87 -17.71 0.69
C PHE A 277 0.61 -18.00 0.43
N ASN A 278 0.94 -18.39 -0.79
CA ASN A 278 2.31 -18.68 -1.23
C ASN A 278 2.94 -17.43 -1.86
N PHE A 279 3.97 -16.89 -1.21
CA PHE A 279 4.77 -15.80 -1.74
C PHE A 279 5.75 -16.32 -2.79
N ASP A 280 5.79 -15.69 -3.97
CA ASP A 280 6.80 -15.99 -4.99
C ASP A 280 8.16 -15.38 -4.61
N PHE A 281 8.14 -14.26 -3.88
CA PHE A 281 9.33 -13.57 -3.39
C PHE A 281 9.33 -13.43 -1.86
N PRO A 282 9.51 -14.54 -1.10
CA PRO A 282 9.53 -14.46 0.37
C PRO A 282 10.82 -13.83 0.93
N HIS A 283 11.91 -13.75 0.15
CA HIS A 283 13.22 -13.27 0.60
C HIS A 283 13.72 -12.10 -0.25
N ILE A 284 14.32 -11.09 0.41
CA ILE A 284 14.72 -9.82 -0.22
C ILE A 284 15.79 -9.97 -1.30
N GLY A 285 16.73 -10.91 -1.16
CA GLY A 285 17.78 -11.15 -2.15
C GLY A 285 17.21 -11.51 -3.51
N PRO A 286 16.51 -12.67 -3.65
CA PRO A 286 15.84 -13.08 -4.90
C PRO A 286 14.87 -12.02 -5.45
N ALA A 287 14.13 -11.32 -4.56
CA ALA A 287 13.22 -10.26 -4.97
C ALA A 287 13.96 -9.11 -5.68
N LEU A 288 15.04 -8.63 -5.09
CA LEU A 288 15.82 -7.53 -5.68
C LEU A 288 16.62 -7.97 -6.91
N ASP A 289 17.09 -9.22 -6.95
CA ASP A 289 17.74 -9.78 -8.15
C ASP A 289 16.78 -9.79 -9.36
N ALA A 290 15.51 -10.12 -9.14
CA ALA A 290 14.47 -10.09 -10.18
C ALA A 290 14.05 -8.67 -10.58
N LEU A 291 14.04 -7.72 -9.65
CA LEU A 291 13.56 -6.35 -9.88
C LEU A 291 14.66 -5.39 -10.38
N ALA A 292 15.94 -5.71 -10.18
CA ALA A 292 17.07 -4.83 -10.53
C ALA A 292 17.58 -5.03 -11.95
N ASN A 293 17.28 -6.17 -12.58
CA ASN A 293 17.62 -6.55 -13.94
C ASN A 293 16.44 -6.30 -14.86
#